data_9479fa063c12fc29712c925bee448259
#
_entry.id   9479fa063c12fc29712c925bee448259
#
_cell.length_a   1.000
_cell.length_b   1.000
_cell.length_c   1.000
_cell.angle_alpha   90.00
_cell.angle_beta   90.00
_cell.angle_gamma   90.00
#
_symmetry.space_group_name_H-M   'P 1'
#
loop_
_entity.id
_entity.type
_entity.pdbx_description
1 polymer ?
#
loop_
_entity_poly.entity_id
_entity_poly.type
_entity_poly.pdbx_seq_one_letter_code
_entity_poly.pdbx_strand_id
1 'polypeptide(L)'
;MIEIVEDEEEVEETVIESTETDQEEIIEVDDIDIEEEEDDLSVPFAIIEDIPLFPGCEKVKKSKRRQCFQEKINRHIVKNFRYPEIAQEMGIQGRVYISFIIDKQGNIIAVTPRGPDKNLEKEAKSIIDALPKMIPGKQRGRPVRVPYSIPITFKLQ
;
A
#
# COMPACT_ATOMS: atom_id res chain seq x y z
N MET A 1 -28.15 2.65 -5.95
CA MET A 1 -27.20 3.43 -6.74
C MET A 1 -27.69 4.85 -7.01
N ILE A 2 -28.93 4.96 -7.43
CA ILE A 2 -29.55 6.27 -7.69
C ILE A 2 -29.59 7.13 -6.43
N GLU A 3 -29.86 6.51 -5.30
CA GLU A 3 -29.91 7.19 -4.01
C GLU A 3 -28.57 7.82 -3.62
N ILE A 4 -27.48 7.17 -3.98
CA ILE A 4 -26.13 7.65 -3.66
C ILE A 4 -25.84 8.96 -4.39
N VAL A 5 -26.30 9.09 -5.64
CA VAL A 5 -26.09 10.29 -6.42
C VAL A 5 -26.85 11.48 -5.84
N GLU A 6 -28.06 11.27 -5.37
CA GLU A 6 -28.85 12.30 -4.75
C GLU A 6 -28.20 12.81 -3.46
N ASP A 7 -27.69 11.91 -2.67
CA ASP A 7 -26.99 12.26 -1.42
C ASP A 7 -25.74 13.08 -1.69
N GLU A 8 -25.02 12.77 -2.74
CA GLU A 8 -23.83 13.51 -3.12
C GLU A 8 -24.16 14.96 -3.51
N GLU A 9 -25.24 15.16 -4.23
CA GLU A 9 -25.66 16.50 -4.64
C GLU A 9 -26.01 17.36 -3.42
N GLU A 10 -26.71 16.79 -2.45
CA GLU A 10 -27.06 17.51 -1.24
C GLU A 10 -25.83 17.89 -0.43
N VAL A 11 -24.87 16.99 -0.35
CA VAL A 11 -23.64 17.25 0.38
C VAL A 11 -22.82 18.35 -0.30
N GLU A 12 -22.79 18.37 -1.61
CA GLU A 12 -22.07 19.40 -2.36
C GLU A 12 -22.64 20.80 -2.10
N GLU A 13 -23.94 20.93 -2.11
CA GLU A 13 -24.58 22.21 -1.85
C GLU A 13 -24.27 22.72 -0.44
N THR A 14 -24.28 21.82 0.53
CA THR A 14 -23.98 22.18 1.90
C THR A 14 -22.54 22.64 2.07
N VAL A 15 -21.62 21.95 1.42
CA VAL A 15 -20.21 22.27 1.47
C VAL A 15 -19.91 23.64 0.86
N ILE A 16 -20.56 23.95 -0.26
CA ILE A 16 -20.35 25.24 -0.94
C ILE A 16 -20.76 26.39 -0.05
N GLU A 17 -21.87 26.30 0.63
CA GLU A 17 -22.32 27.34 1.54
C GLU A 17 -21.37 27.58 2.70
N SER A 18 -20.83 26.50 3.24
CA SER A 18 -19.90 26.58 4.37
C SER A 18 -18.57 27.21 3.97
N THR A 19 -18.14 27.00 2.75
CA THR A 19 -16.83 27.41 2.29
C THR A 19 -16.68 28.95 2.20
N GLU A 20 -17.74 29.65 1.88
CA GLU A 20 -17.68 31.09 1.73
C GLU A 20 -17.40 31.83 3.02
N THR A 21 -17.83 31.26 4.13
CA THR A 21 -17.74 31.93 5.44
C THR A 21 -16.36 31.87 6.06
N ASP A 22 -15.61 30.79 5.82
CA ASP A 22 -14.37 30.51 6.53
C ASP A 22 -13.13 30.50 5.65
N GLN A 23 -13.22 31.13 4.47
CA GLN A 23 -12.14 31.10 3.49
C GLN A 23 -10.79 31.61 4.03
N GLU A 24 -10.79 32.66 4.84
CA GLU A 24 -9.57 33.23 5.35
C GLU A 24 -8.90 32.35 6.39
N GLU A 25 -9.69 31.72 7.25
CA GLU A 25 -9.16 30.81 8.27
C GLU A 25 -8.59 29.56 7.66
N ILE A 26 -9.25 29.06 6.59
CA ILE A 26 -8.80 27.85 5.91
C ILE A 26 -7.44 28.06 5.24
N ILE A 27 -7.19 29.25 4.69
CA ILE A 27 -5.92 29.56 4.04
C ILE A 27 -4.75 29.51 5.03
N GLU A 28 -4.94 30.03 6.23
CA GLU A 28 -3.90 30.00 7.24
C GLU A 28 -3.60 28.59 7.73
N VAL A 29 -4.64 27.79 7.91
CA VAL A 29 -4.48 26.39 8.31
C VAL A 29 -3.84 25.57 7.21
N ASP A 30 -4.18 25.85 5.96
CA ASP A 30 -3.62 25.12 4.81
C ASP A 30 -2.11 25.29 4.71
N ASP A 31 -1.57 26.46 5.03
CA ASP A 31 -0.13 26.67 4.98
C ASP A 31 0.61 25.78 5.98
N ILE A 32 0.03 25.57 7.16
CA ILE A 32 0.62 24.70 8.17
C ILE A 32 0.45 23.23 7.77
N ASP A 33 -0.72 22.89 7.26
CA ASP A 33 -1.02 21.51 6.85
C ASP A 33 -0.19 21.05 5.64
N ILE A 34 0.16 21.96 4.76
CA ILE A 34 0.98 21.62 3.59
C ILE A 34 2.35 21.11 4.01
N GLU A 35 2.96 21.69 5.04
CA GLU A 35 4.24 21.21 5.53
C GLU A 35 4.13 19.81 6.14
N GLU A 36 3.06 19.57 6.91
CA GLU A 36 2.81 18.26 7.49
C GLU A 36 2.49 17.22 6.40
N GLU A 37 1.71 17.62 5.40
CA GLU A 37 1.36 16.74 4.30
C GLU A 37 2.58 16.34 3.47
N GLU A 38 3.53 17.24 3.26
CA GLU A 38 4.77 16.89 2.57
C GLU A 38 5.56 15.83 3.33
N ASP A 39 5.59 15.92 4.66
CA ASP A 39 6.29 14.93 5.47
C ASP A 39 5.58 13.58 5.48
N ASP A 40 4.24 13.58 5.39
CA ASP A 40 3.44 12.36 5.40
C ASP A 40 2.95 11.94 4.03
N LEU A 41 3.49 12.53 2.97
CA LEU A 41 3.05 12.26 1.61
C LEU A 41 3.17 10.78 1.27
N SER A 42 2.08 10.22 0.76
CA SER A 42 2.03 8.86 0.25
C SER A 42 1.80 8.90 -1.25
N VAL A 43 2.64 8.20 -2.00
CA VAL A 43 2.50 8.14 -3.45
C VAL A 43 2.36 6.68 -3.85
N PRO A 44 1.25 6.31 -4.52
CA PRO A 44 1.05 4.92 -4.94
C PRO A 44 2.16 4.40 -5.82
N PHE A 45 2.48 3.12 -5.66
CA PHE A 45 3.52 2.46 -6.44
C PHE A 45 3.32 2.61 -7.94
N ALA A 46 2.07 2.62 -8.40
CA ALA A 46 1.77 2.67 -9.84
C ALA A 46 2.20 3.98 -10.50
N ILE A 47 2.26 5.08 -9.76
CA ILE A 47 2.51 6.41 -10.34
C ILE A 47 3.75 7.12 -9.82
N ILE A 48 4.44 6.55 -8.85
CA ILE A 48 5.61 7.19 -8.25
C ILE A 48 6.78 7.30 -9.25
N GLU A 49 7.54 8.37 -9.16
CA GLU A 49 8.69 8.57 -10.05
C GLU A 49 9.76 7.50 -9.87
N ASP A 50 10.20 7.31 -8.63
CA ASP A 50 11.20 6.31 -8.30
C ASP A 50 10.59 5.31 -7.34
N ILE A 51 10.33 4.09 -7.84
CA ILE A 51 9.73 3.05 -7.03
C ILE A 51 10.67 2.60 -5.93
N PRO A 52 10.12 2.11 -4.80
CA PRO A 52 10.98 1.48 -3.81
C PRO A 52 11.61 0.23 -4.41
N LEU A 53 12.80 -0.11 -3.93
CA LEU A 53 13.58 -1.20 -4.52
C LEU A 53 14.00 -2.21 -3.47
N PHE A 54 14.01 -3.48 -3.85
CA PHE A 54 14.71 -4.50 -3.09
C PHE A 54 16.20 -4.21 -3.12
N PRO A 55 16.95 -4.58 -2.07
CA PRO A 55 18.40 -4.47 -2.10
C PRO A 55 18.95 -5.22 -3.31
N GLY A 56 19.75 -4.53 -4.09
CA GLY A 56 20.31 -5.05 -5.32
C GLY A 56 19.64 -4.56 -6.59
N CYS A 57 18.39 -4.16 -6.53
CA CYS A 57 17.68 -3.65 -7.71
C CYS A 57 18.16 -2.25 -8.13
N GLU A 58 18.85 -1.54 -7.26
CA GLU A 58 19.42 -0.23 -7.61
C GLU A 58 20.49 -0.32 -8.68
N LYS A 59 21.06 -1.50 -8.86
CA LYS A 59 22.09 -1.74 -9.89
C LYS A 59 21.50 -2.00 -11.26
N VAL A 60 20.17 -2.17 -11.32
CA VAL A 60 19.48 -2.44 -12.57
C VAL A 60 19.06 -1.13 -13.21
N LYS A 61 18.99 -1.11 -14.54
CA LYS A 61 18.52 0.05 -15.29
C LYS A 61 17.13 0.47 -14.81
N LYS A 62 16.89 1.77 -14.76
CA LYS A 62 15.64 2.32 -14.29
C LYS A 62 14.41 1.69 -14.96
N SER A 63 14.49 1.45 -16.27
CA SER A 63 13.38 0.86 -17.03
C SER A 63 13.08 -0.59 -16.64
N LYS A 64 14.02 -1.25 -15.97
CA LYS A 64 13.89 -2.65 -15.55
C LYS A 64 13.65 -2.81 -14.05
N ARG A 65 13.63 -1.71 -13.30
CA ARG A 65 13.53 -1.78 -11.84
C ARG A 65 12.20 -2.30 -11.36
N ARG A 66 11.12 -1.93 -12.03
CA ARG A 66 9.79 -2.44 -11.67
C ARG A 66 9.74 -3.96 -11.80
N GLN A 67 10.28 -4.48 -12.88
CA GLN A 67 10.36 -5.92 -13.10
C GLN A 67 11.25 -6.57 -12.03
N CYS A 68 12.38 -5.97 -11.71
CA CYS A 68 13.27 -6.46 -10.66
C CYS A 68 12.54 -6.56 -9.31
N PHE A 69 11.81 -5.52 -8.95
CA PHE A 69 11.03 -5.49 -7.73
C PHE A 69 10.01 -6.63 -7.70
N GLN A 70 9.25 -6.79 -8.77
CA GLN A 70 8.22 -7.82 -8.83
C GLN A 70 8.80 -9.23 -8.79
N GLU A 71 9.90 -9.46 -9.48
CA GLU A 71 10.56 -10.77 -9.46
C GLU A 71 11.06 -11.11 -8.06
N LYS A 72 11.65 -10.14 -7.38
CA LYS A 72 12.20 -10.37 -6.05
C LYS A 72 11.11 -10.57 -5.01
N ILE A 73 10.02 -9.82 -5.10
CA ILE A 73 8.93 -10.00 -4.14
C ILE A 73 8.24 -11.36 -4.37
N ASN A 74 8.06 -11.76 -5.62
CA ASN A 74 7.50 -13.07 -5.92
C ASN A 74 8.40 -14.20 -5.41
N ARG A 75 9.69 -14.06 -5.59
CA ARG A 75 10.67 -15.06 -5.10
C ARG A 75 10.63 -15.13 -3.58
N HIS A 76 10.52 -13.99 -2.92
CA HIS A 76 10.41 -13.94 -1.47
C HIS A 76 9.15 -14.66 -0.98
N ILE A 77 8.03 -14.42 -1.65
CA ILE A 77 6.76 -15.06 -1.29
C ILE A 77 6.87 -16.58 -1.44
N VAL A 78 7.39 -17.05 -2.57
CA VAL A 78 7.56 -18.48 -2.81
C VAL A 78 8.48 -19.12 -1.79
N LYS A 79 9.58 -18.45 -1.48
CA LYS A 79 10.57 -18.97 -0.55
C LYS A 79 10.02 -19.08 0.88
N ASN A 80 9.19 -18.15 1.29
CA ASN A 80 8.66 -18.09 2.65
C ASN A 80 7.24 -18.64 2.77
N PHE A 81 6.69 -19.11 1.66
CA PHE A 81 5.33 -19.64 1.62
C PHE A 81 5.23 -20.93 2.43
N ARG A 82 4.25 -20.96 3.31
CA ARG A 82 3.95 -22.14 4.08
C ARG A 82 2.43 -22.25 4.18
N TYR A 83 1.89 -23.37 3.77
CA TYR A 83 0.47 -23.58 3.88
C TYR A 83 0.12 -23.93 5.33
N PRO A 84 -0.76 -23.18 6.00
CA PRO A 84 -1.12 -23.48 7.37
C PRO A 84 -1.73 -24.88 7.50
N GLU A 85 -1.25 -25.63 8.46
CA GLU A 85 -1.67 -27.01 8.65
C GLU A 85 -3.17 -27.15 8.87
N ILE A 86 -3.74 -26.26 9.70
CA ILE A 86 -5.17 -26.24 9.95
C ILE A 86 -5.97 -26.03 8.67
N ALA A 87 -5.52 -25.12 7.82
CA ALA A 87 -6.17 -24.84 6.56
C ALA A 87 -6.07 -26.02 5.61
N GLN A 88 -4.95 -26.73 5.61
CA GLN A 88 -4.80 -27.96 4.78
C GLN A 88 -5.78 -29.04 5.23
N GLU A 89 -5.87 -29.26 6.53
CA GLU A 89 -6.77 -30.28 7.08
C GLU A 89 -8.24 -29.99 6.80
N MET A 90 -8.60 -28.70 6.83
CA MET A 90 -9.98 -28.29 6.61
C MET A 90 -10.29 -28.01 5.14
N GLY A 91 -9.33 -28.18 4.26
CA GLY A 91 -9.54 -27.93 2.83
C GLY A 91 -9.76 -26.45 2.50
N ILE A 92 -9.24 -25.55 3.31
CA ILE A 92 -9.42 -24.12 3.14
C ILE A 92 -8.41 -23.58 2.12
N GLN A 93 -8.90 -22.92 1.10
CA GLN A 93 -8.07 -22.27 0.10
C GLN A 93 -8.69 -20.94 -0.29
N GLY A 94 -7.92 -20.09 -0.94
CA GLY A 94 -8.40 -18.81 -1.37
C GLY A 94 -7.28 -17.82 -1.56
N ARG A 95 -7.66 -16.60 -1.90
CA ARG A 95 -6.71 -15.52 -2.17
C ARG A 95 -6.74 -14.51 -1.05
N VAL A 96 -5.57 -14.18 -0.55
CA VAL A 96 -5.43 -13.11 0.45
C VAL A 96 -4.82 -11.90 -0.22
N TYR A 97 -5.51 -10.77 -0.13
CA TYR A 97 -4.97 -9.49 -0.58
C TYR A 97 -4.30 -8.85 0.61
N ILE A 98 -3.01 -8.60 0.49
CA ILE A 98 -2.27 -8.01 1.58
C ILE A 98 -1.73 -6.66 1.16
N SER A 99 -2.03 -5.65 1.96
CA SER A 99 -1.56 -4.30 1.72
C SER A 99 -0.56 -3.90 2.79
N PHE A 100 0.39 -3.07 2.41
CA PHE A 100 1.39 -2.56 3.33
C PHE A 100 1.96 -1.27 2.78
N ILE A 101 2.73 -0.59 3.60
CA ILE A 101 3.37 0.66 3.23
C ILE A 101 4.87 0.49 3.36
N ILE A 102 5.62 0.92 2.35
CA ILE A 102 7.07 1.03 2.43
C ILE A 102 7.34 2.47 2.83
N ASP A 103 7.82 2.68 4.05
CA ASP A 103 7.96 4.03 4.59
C ASP A 103 9.20 4.74 4.06
N LYS A 104 9.43 5.95 4.55
CA LYS A 104 10.55 6.80 4.10
C LYS A 104 11.92 6.21 4.37
N GLN A 105 12.01 5.30 5.32
CA GLN A 105 13.25 4.62 5.66
C GLN A 105 13.37 3.25 4.99
N GLY A 106 12.36 2.85 4.23
CA GLY A 106 12.34 1.55 3.57
C GLY A 106 11.76 0.42 4.41
N ASN A 107 11.22 0.74 5.57
CA ASN A 107 10.62 -0.27 6.44
C ASN A 107 9.22 -0.64 5.96
N ILE A 108 8.84 -1.90 6.16
CA ILE A 108 7.51 -2.39 5.83
C ILE A 108 6.62 -2.17 7.05
N ILE A 109 5.58 -1.36 6.87
CA ILE A 109 4.67 -1.01 7.97
C ILE A 109 3.22 -1.17 7.54
N ALA A 110 2.30 -1.10 8.50
CA ALA A 110 0.85 -1.13 8.26
C ALA A 110 0.41 -2.34 7.45
N VAL A 111 0.97 -3.50 7.75
CA VAL A 111 0.66 -4.74 7.03
C VAL A 111 -0.75 -5.19 7.36
N THR A 112 -1.62 -5.23 6.35
CA THR A 112 -3.03 -5.54 6.53
C THR A 112 -3.47 -6.61 5.55
N PRO A 113 -3.70 -7.84 6.02
CA PRO A 113 -4.21 -8.90 5.16
C PRO A 113 -5.73 -8.91 5.09
N ARG A 114 -6.28 -9.31 3.95
CA ARG A 114 -7.72 -9.50 3.77
C ARG A 114 -7.95 -10.76 2.94
N GLY A 115 -8.57 -11.73 3.55
CA GLY A 115 -8.84 -12.98 2.87
C GLY A 115 -10.04 -13.71 3.46
N PRO A 116 -10.38 -14.87 2.91
CA PRO A 116 -11.56 -15.62 3.34
C PRO A 116 -11.38 -16.34 4.68
N ASP A 117 -10.14 -16.46 5.17
CA ASP A 117 -9.85 -17.21 6.37
C ASP A 117 -8.73 -16.58 7.18
N LYS A 118 -8.87 -16.60 8.49
CA LYS A 118 -7.90 -15.99 9.40
C LYS A 118 -6.54 -16.66 9.38
N ASN A 119 -6.51 -17.98 9.20
CA ASN A 119 -5.25 -18.70 9.15
C ASN A 119 -4.45 -18.34 7.91
N LEU A 120 -5.13 -18.18 6.78
CA LEU A 120 -4.50 -17.73 5.56
C LEU A 120 -4.02 -16.30 5.67
N GLU A 121 -4.81 -15.43 6.29
CA GLU A 121 -4.42 -14.05 6.53
C GLU A 121 -3.17 -13.94 7.39
N LYS A 122 -3.12 -14.76 8.43
CA LYS A 122 -1.99 -14.77 9.36
C LYS A 122 -0.70 -15.21 8.65
N GLU A 123 -0.81 -16.21 7.80
CA GLU A 123 0.36 -16.68 7.04
C GLU A 123 0.81 -15.63 6.03
N ALA A 124 -0.12 -15.02 5.31
CA ALA A 124 0.21 -13.96 4.36
C ALA A 124 0.92 -12.80 5.05
N LYS A 125 0.43 -12.39 6.22
CA LYS A 125 1.06 -11.34 7.00
C LYS A 125 2.48 -11.73 7.41
N SER A 126 2.68 -12.97 7.85
CA SER A 126 3.99 -13.48 8.23
C SER A 126 4.97 -13.41 7.07
N ILE A 127 4.54 -13.77 5.87
CA ILE A 127 5.38 -13.70 4.68
C ILE A 127 5.84 -12.26 4.42
N ILE A 128 4.93 -11.30 4.51
CA ILE A 128 5.25 -9.90 4.27
C ILE A 128 6.08 -9.30 5.40
N ASP A 129 5.81 -9.68 6.64
CA ASP A 129 6.60 -9.22 7.79
C ASP A 129 8.07 -9.66 7.69
N ALA A 130 8.34 -10.73 6.94
CA ALA A 130 9.70 -11.23 6.75
C ALA A 130 10.45 -10.53 5.60
N LEU A 131 9.83 -9.56 4.92
CA LEU A 131 10.51 -8.84 3.86
C LEU A 131 11.70 -8.05 4.41
N PRO A 132 12.78 -7.93 3.62
CA PRO A 132 13.93 -7.14 4.04
C PRO A 132 13.62 -5.65 3.96
N LYS A 133 14.47 -4.86 4.58
CA LYS A 133 14.38 -3.41 4.46
C LYS A 133 14.63 -3.02 3.01
N MET A 134 13.76 -2.15 2.50
CA MET A 134 13.82 -1.69 1.12
C MET A 134 14.60 -0.39 0.98
N ILE A 135 14.93 -0.05 -0.26
CA ILE A 135 15.35 1.30 -0.60
C ILE A 135 14.06 2.08 -0.80
N PRO A 136 13.85 3.20 -0.06
CA PRO A 136 12.57 3.89 -0.13
C PRO A 136 12.28 4.48 -1.49
N GLY A 137 11.00 4.57 -1.83
CA GLY A 137 10.57 5.26 -3.04
C GLY A 137 10.77 6.75 -2.90
N LYS A 138 10.94 7.43 -4.03
CA LYS A 138 11.16 8.87 -4.05
C LYS A 138 10.25 9.57 -5.02
N GLN A 139 9.85 10.77 -4.64
CA GLN A 139 9.08 11.66 -5.48
C GLN A 139 9.78 13.01 -5.43
N ARG A 140 10.18 13.52 -6.60
CA ARG A 140 10.95 14.76 -6.68
C ARG A 140 12.23 14.74 -5.83
N GLY A 141 12.89 13.58 -5.81
CA GLY A 141 14.14 13.40 -5.07
C GLY A 141 14.00 13.20 -3.57
N ARG A 142 12.78 13.23 -3.04
CA ARG A 142 12.54 13.06 -1.60
C ARG A 142 11.92 11.70 -1.30
N PRO A 143 12.38 11.01 -0.24
CA PRO A 143 11.74 9.76 0.16
C PRO A 143 10.28 10.01 0.55
N VAL A 144 9.40 9.11 0.12
CA VAL A 144 7.98 9.19 0.45
C VAL A 144 7.48 7.80 0.84
N ARG A 145 6.30 7.76 1.45
CA ARG A 145 5.62 6.52 1.75
C ARG A 145 4.99 5.97 0.49
N VAL A 146 5.11 4.68 0.29
CA VAL A 146 4.56 4.02 -0.90
C VAL A 146 3.64 2.88 -0.47
N PRO A 147 2.33 3.06 -0.57
CA PRO A 147 1.41 1.94 -0.33
C PRO A 147 1.48 0.96 -1.50
N TYR A 148 1.42 -0.32 -1.16
CA TYR A 148 1.48 -1.39 -2.14
C TYR A 148 0.60 -2.53 -1.69
N SER A 149 0.01 -3.23 -2.65
CA SER A 149 -0.89 -4.34 -2.35
C SER A 149 -0.61 -5.47 -3.32
N ILE A 150 -0.59 -6.70 -2.81
CA ILE A 150 -0.38 -7.88 -3.63
C ILE A 150 -1.33 -9.00 -3.21
N PRO A 151 -1.73 -9.84 -4.16
CA PRO A 151 -2.49 -11.04 -3.83
C PRO A 151 -1.55 -12.22 -3.57
N ILE A 152 -1.88 -13.02 -2.58
CA ILE A 152 -1.20 -14.29 -2.33
C ILE A 152 -2.26 -15.37 -2.42
N THR A 153 -2.07 -16.31 -3.34
CA THR A 153 -3.04 -17.37 -3.58
C THR A 153 -2.66 -18.64 -2.83
N PHE A 154 -3.58 -19.12 -2.01
CA PHE A 154 -3.43 -20.39 -1.31
C PHE A 154 -4.31 -21.41 -2.02
N LYS A 155 -3.67 -22.37 -2.66
CA LYS A 155 -4.38 -23.38 -3.43
C LYS A 155 -3.88 -24.76 -3.05
N LEU A 156 -4.81 -25.64 -2.73
CA LEU A 156 -4.51 -27.04 -2.43
C LEU A 156 -4.39 -27.84 -3.72
N GLN A 157 -3.48 -28.77 -3.74
CA GLN A 157 -3.29 -29.66 -4.89
C GLN A 157 -4.02 -30.97 -4.71
#